data_618b1e26388eca4abaede1b07c543d1c
#
_entry.id   618b1e26388eca4abaede1b07c543d1c
#
_cell.length_a   1.000
_cell.length_b   1.000
_cell.length_c   1.000
_cell.angle_alpha   90.00
_cell.angle_beta   90.00
_cell.angle_gamma   90.00
#
_symmetry.space_group_name_H-M   'P 1'
#
loop_
_entity.id
_entity.type
_entity.pdbx_description
1 polymer ?
#
loop_
_entity_poly.entity_id
_entity_poly.type
_entity_poly.pdbx_seq_one_letter_code
_entity_poly.pdbx_strand_id
1 'polypeptide(L)'
;MTLVIKHLLRASLVTLFASLFSFGCSDNSTRYFERDRYPAKLSDWNLLSIKGDHLEISDETFVYDLNSPLFSDYAHKLRTIFIPENQMMTFDPEKTFEFPTKSVITKTFFYEKGMEGSVRISSSWSGDPSDINLKKHRLIETRLLVKHADGWEAIPYIWRDEEAHLNLTGSIVRLALEEEPHSLNYLTPSKNQCKSCHATNHTNGEILPIGPKARHLNKSSPLYAVNQIDYLTDKGILSQVASTIDKNAVYTDIGADLSHRARSYLDINCGHCHNENGAADT
;
A
#
# COMPACT_ATOMS: atom_id res chain seq x y z
N MET A 1 65.50 -8.62 -38.99
CA MET A 1 65.01 -7.76 -37.87
C MET A 1 63.64 -7.12 -38.14
N THR A 2 62.82 -7.74 -39.01
CA THR A 2 61.53 -7.15 -39.47
C THR A 2 60.31 -8.04 -39.27
N LEU A 3 60.48 -9.19 -38.62
CA LEU A 3 59.38 -10.18 -38.44
C LEU A 3 58.84 -10.23 -36.98
N VAL A 4 59.57 -9.69 -36.02
CA VAL A 4 59.18 -9.76 -34.57
C VAL A 4 58.26 -8.61 -34.17
N ILE A 5 58.23 -7.49 -34.91
CA ILE A 5 57.44 -6.30 -34.57
C ILE A 5 55.96 -6.43 -34.98
N LYS A 6 55.64 -7.33 -35.94
CA LYS A 6 54.23 -7.53 -36.38
C LYS A 6 53.37 -8.38 -35.44
N HIS A 7 53.95 -9.15 -34.54
CA HIS A 7 53.19 -9.98 -33.58
C HIS A 7 52.89 -9.28 -32.24
N LEU A 8 53.65 -8.24 -31.88
CA LEU A 8 53.43 -7.49 -30.66
C LEU A 8 52.29 -6.45 -30.78
N LEU A 9 51.95 -6.01 -32.00
CA LEU A 9 50.85 -5.07 -32.24
C LEU A 9 49.46 -5.73 -32.36
N ARG A 10 49.39 -7.05 -32.50
CA ARG A 10 48.11 -7.79 -32.54
C ARG A 10 47.67 -8.31 -31.18
N ALA A 11 48.56 -8.41 -30.22
CA ALA A 11 48.19 -8.84 -28.86
C ALA A 11 47.62 -7.71 -27.97
N SER A 12 47.93 -6.44 -28.30
CA SER A 12 47.43 -5.28 -27.50
C SER A 12 46.04 -4.79 -27.90
N LEU A 13 45.46 -5.27 -29.00
CA LEU A 13 44.13 -4.82 -29.46
C LEU A 13 42.97 -5.73 -29.01
N VAL A 14 43.29 -6.92 -28.46
CA VAL A 14 42.28 -7.89 -27.99
C VAL A 14 41.97 -7.71 -26.50
N THR A 15 42.85 -7.08 -25.74
CA THR A 15 42.67 -6.84 -24.28
C THR A 15 41.91 -5.58 -23.95
N LEU A 16 41.55 -4.73 -24.91
CA LEU A 16 40.85 -3.45 -24.65
C LEU A 16 39.34 -3.51 -24.93
N PHE A 17 38.79 -4.67 -25.28
CA PHE A 17 37.34 -4.79 -25.56
C PHE A 17 36.59 -5.67 -24.56
N ALA A 18 37.21 -6.12 -23.47
CA ALA A 18 36.62 -7.02 -22.47
C ALA A 18 36.15 -6.29 -21.18
N SER A 19 36.12 -4.96 -21.14
CA SER A 19 35.84 -4.24 -19.89
C SER A 19 34.74 -3.18 -19.99
N LEU A 20 33.64 -3.44 -20.74
CA LEU A 20 32.48 -2.53 -20.77
C LEU A 20 31.14 -3.27 -20.85
N PHE A 21 31.01 -4.41 -20.18
CA PHE A 21 29.70 -4.92 -19.76
C PHE A 21 29.63 -4.96 -18.24
N SER A 22 29.70 -3.79 -17.62
CA SER A 22 29.06 -3.63 -16.32
C SER A 22 27.56 -3.72 -16.57
N PHE A 23 27.00 -4.93 -16.49
CA PHE A 23 25.60 -5.11 -16.24
C PHE A 23 25.35 -4.44 -14.89
N GLY A 24 24.92 -3.17 -14.91
CA GLY A 24 24.32 -2.56 -13.77
C GLY A 24 23.07 -3.39 -13.47
N CYS A 25 23.14 -4.34 -12.53
CA CYS A 25 21.94 -4.79 -11.85
C CYS A 25 21.29 -3.53 -11.32
N SER A 26 20.16 -3.12 -11.88
CA SER A 26 19.31 -2.12 -11.23
C SER A 26 18.92 -2.77 -9.92
N ASP A 27 19.35 -2.20 -8.82
CA ASP A 27 18.91 -2.58 -7.49
C ASP A 27 17.42 -2.20 -7.39
N ASN A 28 16.56 -3.20 -7.58
CA ASN A 28 15.11 -3.06 -7.48
C ASN A 28 14.61 -3.24 -6.04
N SER A 29 15.52 -3.34 -5.06
CA SER A 29 15.13 -3.47 -3.67
C SER A 29 14.35 -2.24 -3.19
N THR A 30 13.42 -2.47 -2.27
CA THR A 30 12.65 -1.40 -1.64
C THR A 30 13.57 -0.46 -0.90
N ARG A 31 13.39 0.85 -1.12
CA ARG A 31 14.20 1.88 -0.50
C ARG A 31 13.49 2.46 0.71
N TYR A 32 14.23 2.69 1.77
CA TYR A 32 13.77 3.43 2.94
C TYR A 32 14.34 4.85 2.90
N PHE A 33 13.47 5.83 3.24
CA PHE A 33 13.86 7.24 3.34
C PHE A 33 13.64 7.75 4.75
N GLU A 34 14.61 8.49 5.25
CA GLU A 34 14.54 9.13 6.55
C GLU A 34 13.48 10.25 6.57
N ARG A 35 13.01 10.59 7.76
CA ARG A 35 12.01 11.64 7.98
C ARG A 35 12.39 12.93 7.25
N ASP A 36 11.40 13.57 6.61
CA ASP A 36 11.53 14.80 5.84
C ASP A 36 12.49 14.74 4.63
N ARG A 37 12.95 13.55 4.23
CA ARG A 37 13.79 13.31 3.04
C ARG A 37 13.11 12.45 1.99
N TYR A 38 11.80 12.60 1.88
CA TYR A 38 11.01 11.77 0.97
C TYR A 38 11.21 12.16 -0.49
N PRO A 39 11.30 11.19 -1.40
CA PRO A 39 11.48 11.46 -2.81
C PRO A 39 10.25 12.14 -3.39
N ALA A 40 10.46 12.92 -4.44
CA ALA A 40 9.37 13.59 -5.15
C ALA A 40 8.44 12.62 -5.87
N LYS A 41 8.93 11.44 -6.24
CA LYS A 41 8.21 10.40 -6.98
C LYS A 41 8.02 9.16 -6.12
N LEU A 42 6.83 8.54 -6.24
CA LEU A 42 6.54 7.28 -5.56
C LEU A 42 7.42 6.13 -6.06
N SER A 43 7.69 6.10 -7.36
CA SER A 43 8.53 5.08 -7.98
C SER A 43 9.93 4.98 -7.37
N ASP A 44 10.47 6.08 -6.82
CA ASP A 44 11.78 6.08 -6.17
C ASP A 44 11.85 5.20 -4.90
N TRP A 45 10.69 4.83 -4.31
CA TRP A 45 10.63 3.88 -3.19
C TRP A 45 10.85 2.44 -3.61
N ASN A 46 10.72 2.12 -4.89
CA ASN A 46 10.65 0.75 -5.42
C ASN A 46 9.56 -0.12 -4.75
N LEU A 47 8.47 0.49 -4.27
CA LEU A 47 7.31 -0.20 -3.70
C LEU A 47 6.24 -0.46 -4.75
N LEU A 48 5.98 0.56 -5.57
CA LEU A 48 4.93 0.61 -6.58
C LEU A 48 5.43 1.45 -7.76
N SER A 49 5.19 0.97 -8.97
CA SER A 49 5.50 1.70 -10.20
C SER A 49 4.54 1.32 -11.32
N ILE A 50 4.53 2.10 -12.39
CA ILE A 50 3.82 1.74 -13.60
C ILE A 50 4.82 1.20 -14.62
N LYS A 51 4.49 0.04 -15.21
CA LYS A 51 5.24 -0.53 -16.32
C LYS A 51 4.29 -0.84 -17.48
N GLY A 52 4.48 -0.13 -18.58
CA GLY A 52 3.46 -0.07 -19.61
C GLY A 52 2.17 0.53 -19.05
N ASP A 53 1.09 -0.23 -19.10
CA ASP A 53 -0.22 0.22 -18.58
C ASP A 53 -0.55 -0.39 -17.20
N HIS A 54 0.31 -1.23 -16.64
CA HIS A 54 0.03 -2.00 -15.42
C HIS A 54 0.73 -1.43 -14.20
N LEU A 55 0.05 -1.50 -13.07
CA LEU A 55 0.64 -1.24 -11.77
C LEU A 55 1.46 -2.47 -11.35
N GLU A 56 2.77 -2.29 -11.22
CA GLU A 56 3.66 -3.29 -10.65
C GLU A 56 3.90 -3.01 -9.16
N ILE A 57 3.96 -4.06 -8.40
CA ILE A 57 4.22 -4.04 -6.96
C ILE A 57 5.54 -4.76 -6.72
N SER A 58 6.35 -4.26 -5.81
CA SER A 58 7.57 -4.95 -5.37
C SER A 58 7.26 -6.34 -4.82
N ASP A 59 8.04 -7.33 -5.23
CA ASP A 59 7.97 -8.70 -4.70
C ASP A 59 8.30 -8.79 -3.20
N GLU A 60 8.90 -7.74 -2.63
CA GLU A 60 9.20 -7.62 -1.21
C GLU A 60 7.98 -7.18 -0.38
N THR A 61 6.83 -6.92 -1.02
CA THR A 61 5.63 -6.46 -0.34
C THR A 61 4.56 -7.54 -0.27
N PHE A 62 3.82 -7.53 0.82
CA PHE A 62 2.64 -8.35 1.02
C PHE A 62 1.37 -7.56 0.68
N VAL A 63 0.54 -8.10 -0.23
CA VAL A 63 -0.76 -7.54 -0.56
C VAL A 63 -1.81 -8.09 0.39
N TYR A 64 -2.67 -7.24 0.95
CA TYR A 64 -3.73 -7.69 1.84
C TYR A 64 -5.07 -7.00 1.58
N ASP A 65 -6.14 -7.68 1.96
CA ASP A 65 -7.48 -7.16 1.91
C ASP A 65 -8.21 -7.40 3.25
N LEU A 66 -9.29 -6.66 3.47
CA LEU A 66 -10.04 -6.66 4.72
C LEU A 66 -11.43 -7.26 4.53
N ASN A 67 -11.97 -7.92 5.56
CA ASN A 67 -13.35 -8.43 5.57
C ASN A 67 -14.36 -7.31 5.34
N SER A 68 -14.16 -6.17 6.00
CA SER A 68 -14.95 -4.95 5.83
C SER A 68 -13.99 -3.79 5.64
N PRO A 69 -13.91 -3.18 4.45
CA PRO A 69 -13.00 -2.06 4.22
C PRO A 69 -13.52 -0.76 4.80
N LEU A 70 -12.61 0.12 5.24
CA LEU A 70 -12.93 1.50 5.58
C LEU A 70 -13.49 2.22 4.33
N PHE A 71 -14.65 2.87 4.47
CA PHE A 71 -15.26 3.64 3.39
C PHE A 71 -14.39 4.83 2.99
N SER A 72 -14.31 5.12 1.72
CA SER A 72 -13.59 6.27 1.15
C SER A 72 -14.17 6.60 -0.22
N ASP A 73 -15.30 7.24 -0.23
CA ASP A 73 -15.96 7.77 -1.44
C ASP A 73 -16.04 6.74 -2.59
N TYR A 74 -16.36 5.49 -2.27
CA TYR A 74 -16.46 4.34 -3.20
C TYR A 74 -15.15 3.94 -3.91
N ALA A 75 -14.01 4.58 -3.62
CA ALA A 75 -12.74 4.18 -4.23
C ALA A 75 -12.37 2.75 -3.86
N HIS A 76 -11.88 1.99 -4.85
CA HIS A 76 -11.16 0.75 -4.60
C HIS A 76 -9.84 1.02 -3.89
N LYS A 77 -9.32 0.02 -3.18
CA LYS A 77 -8.12 0.18 -2.36
C LYS A 77 -7.20 -1.03 -2.50
N LEU A 78 -6.07 -0.82 -3.13
CA LEU A 78 -4.95 -1.75 -3.03
C LEU A 78 -4.15 -1.41 -1.77
N ARG A 79 -3.82 -2.44 -0.98
CA ARG A 79 -3.06 -2.29 0.26
C ARG A 79 -1.85 -3.22 0.24
N THR A 80 -0.69 -2.68 0.57
CA THR A 80 0.53 -3.49 0.69
C THR A 80 1.26 -3.19 1.99
N ILE A 81 2.04 -4.15 2.46
CA ILE A 81 2.94 -4.03 3.59
C ILE A 81 4.33 -4.45 3.15
N PHE A 82 5.32 -3.62 3.40
CA PHE A 82 6.73 -3.94 3.33
C PHE A 82 7.28 -4.12 4.75
N ILE A 83 7.97 -5.23 4.98
CA ILE A 83 8.70 -5.51 6.23
C ILE A 83 10.16 -5.69 5.85
N PRO A 84 11.12 -5.04 6.54
CA PRO A 84 12.53 -5.19 6.26
C PRO A 84 12.97 -6.65 6.40
N GLU A 85 13.96 -7.04 5.60
CA GLU A 85 14.52 -8.38 5.60
C GLU A 85 14.94 -8.83 7.01
N ASN A 86 14.69 -10.10 7.32
CA ASN A 86 14.97 -10.72 8.63
C ASN A 86 14.24 -10.08 9.82
N GLN A 87 13.17 -9.34 9.58
CA GLN A 87 12.28 -8.80 10.61
C GLN A 87 10.85 -9.31 10.41
N MET A 88 10.05 -9.22 11.46
CA MET A 88 8.64 -9.63 11.42
C MET A 88 7.78 -8.68 12.24
N MET A 89 6.50 -8.63 11.92
CA MET A 89 5.49 -8.00 12.76
C MET A 89 5.23 -8.87 14.00
N THR A 90 4.94 -8.24 15.13
CA THR A 90 4.44 -8.94 16.32
C THR A 90 2.91 -8.99 16.29
N PHE A 91 2.36 -10.18 16.47
CA PHE A 91 0.92 -10.40 16.53
C PHE A 91 0.31 -9.76 17.77
N ASP A 92 -0.84 -9.11 17.60
CA ASP A 92 -1.73 -8.67 18.68
C ASP A 92 -3.16 -9.13 18.32
N PRO A 93 -3.89 -9.79 19.22
CA PRO A 93 -5.24 -10.30 18.94
C PRO A 93 -6.28 -9.20 18.76
N GLU A 94 -6.12 -8.06 19.47
CA GLU A 94 -7.13 -7.00 19.55
C GLU A 94 -6.75 -5.73 18.79
N LYS A 95 -5.46 -5.39 18.85
CA LYS A 95 -4.91 -4.14 18.32
C LYS A 95 -4.30 -4.35 16.93
N THR A 96 -3.83 -3.26 16.36
CA THR A 96 -2.96 -3.29 15.19
C THR A 96 -1.66 -4.01 15.54
N PHE A 97 -1.16 -4.85 14.64
CA PHE A 97 0.13 -5.53 14.82
C PHE A 97 1.24 -4.52 15.09
N GLU A 98 2.24 -4.93 15.84
CA GLU A 98 3.44 -4.12 16.02
C GLU A 98 4.40 -4.33 14.87
N PHE A 99 4.84 -3.23 14.27
CA PHE A 99 5.70 -3.22 13.09
C PHE A 99 7.13 -2.87 13.46
N PRO A 100 8.12 -3.55 12.90
CA PRO A 100 9.51 -3.15 13.06
C PRO A 100 9.80 -1.81 12.40
N THR A 101 10.85 -1.12 12.86
CA THR A 101 11.33 0.12 12.20
C THR A 101 11.67 -0.14 10.74
N LYS A 102 11.42 0.85 9.89
CA LYS A 102 11.52 0.82 8.42
C LYS A 102 10.42 0.06 7.71
N SER A 103 9.40 -0.45 8.39
CA SER A 103 8.21 -0.97 7.73
C SER A 103 7.46 0.15 6.99
N VAL A 104 6.83 -0.21 5.88
CA VAL A 104 6.00 0.71 5.11
C VAL A 104 4.66 0.04 4.80
N ILE A 105 3.58 0.72 5.13
CA ILE A 105 2.22 0.34 4.70
C ILE A 105 1.81 1.28 3.58
N THR A 106 1.35 0.74 2.45
CA THR A 106 0.80 1.56 1.37
C THR A 106 -0.70 1.34 1.22
N LYS A 107 -1.40 2.38 0.78
CA LYS A 107 -2.81 2.31 0.39
C LYS A 107 -3.02 3.15 -0.86
N THR A 108 -3.25 2.49 -2.00
CA THR A 108 -3.52 3.11 -3.28
C THR A 108 -5.03 3.14 -3.52
N PHE A 109 -5.56 4.31 -3.83
CA PHE A 109 -6.97 4.55 -4.12
C PHE A 109 -7.16 4.75 -5.61
N PHE A 110 -8.17 4.07 -6.16
CA PHE A 110 -8.45 4.11 -7.59
C PHE A 110 -9.92 3.83 -7.88
N TYR A 111 -10.35 4.18 -9.09
CA TYR A 111 -11.68 3.90 -9.63
C TYR A 111 -11.57 3.21 -10.97
N GLU A 112 -12.59 2.44 -11.35
CA GLU A 112 -12.78 2.03 -12.72
C GLU A 112 -13.17 3.25 -13.57
N LYS A 113 -12.59 3.38 -14.75
CA LYS A 113 -12.93 4.43 -15.73
C LYS A 113 -14.28 4.14 -16.36
N GLY A 114 -15.14 5.14 -16.39
CA GLY A 114 -16.36 5.16 -17.16
C GLY A 114 -16.18 5.83 -18.50
N MET A 115 -17.29 6.13 -19.17
CA MET A 115 -17.31 6.86 -20.43
C MET A 115 -16.91 8.34 -20.24
N GLU A 116 -16.36 8.95 -21.28
CA GLU A 116 -16.05 10.40 -21.34
C GLU A 116 -15.21 10.93 -20.16
N GLY A 117 -14.33 10.07 -19.59
CA GLY A 117 -13.47 10.46 -18.48
C GLY A 117 -14.15 10.45 -17.10
N SER A 118 -15.38 9.94 -17.01
CA SER A 118 -16.07 9.65 -15.75
C SER A 118 -15.40 8.48 -15.01
N VAL A 119 -15.86 8.21 -13.79
CA VAL A 119 -15.51 7.04 -13.02
C VAL A 119 -16.76 6.30 -12.55
N ARG A 120 -16.64 5.00 -12.30
CA ARG A 120 -17.70 4.13 -11.79
C ARG A 120 -17.56 3.96 -10.28
N ILE A 121 -18.65 4.12 -9.56
CA ILE A 121 -18.71 3.91 -8.11
C ILE A 121 -19.35 2.57 -7.74
N SER A 122 -20.08 1.94 -8.67
CA SER A 122 -20.75 0.64 -8.50
C SER A 122 -19.90 -0.54 -8.97
N SER A 123 -18.66 -0.30 -9.46
CA SER A 123 -17.78 -1.36 -9.94
C SER A 123 -17.29 -2.25 -8.80
N SER A 124 -16.90 -3.48 -9.13
CA SER A 124 -16.24 -4.40 -8.22
C SER A 124 -14.78 -4.63 -8.63
N TRP A 125 -13.93 -4.96 -7.68
CA TRP A 125 -12.54 -5.32 -7.92
C TRP A 125 -12.23 -6.68 -7.32
N SER A 126 -11.45 -7.50 -8.03
CA SER A 126 -11.08 -8.87 -7.65
C SER A 126 -10.22 -8.95 -6.38
N GLY A 127 -9.49 -7.89 -6.05
CA GLY A 127 -8.43 -7.90 -5.05
C GLY A 127 -7.06 -8.29 -5.62
N ASP A 128 -6.98 -8.64 -6.91
CA ASP A 128 -5.73 -8.97 -7.59
C ASP A 128 -5.09 -7.69 -8.18
N PRO A 129 -3.88 -7.30 -7.71
CA PRO A 129 -3.20 -6.12 -8.23
C PRO A 129 -2.89 -6.19 -9.72
N SER A 130 -2.73 -7.39 -10.30
CA SER A 130 -2.48 -7.56 -11.74
C SER A 130 -3.62 -7.08 -12.63
N ASP A 131 -4.84 -6.97 -12.05
CA ASP A 131 -6.01 -6.41 -12.74
C ASP A 131 -5.94 -4.88 -12.85
N ILE A 132 -5.07 -4.21 -12.07
CA ILE A 132 -4.98 -2.75 -12.09
C ILE A 132 -4.23 -2.30 -13.33
N ASN A 133 -4.98 -1.72 -14.27
CA ASN A 133 -4.49 -1.29 -15.56
C ASN A 133 -4.95 0.14 -15.85
N LEU A 134 -4.05 1.02 -16.26
CA LEU A 134 -4.33 2.44 -16.50
C LEU A 134 -5.32 2.69 -17.65
N LYS A 135 -5.53 1.74 -18.55
CA LYS A 135 -6.58 1.84 -19.56
C LYS A 135 -7.98 1.71 -18.97
N LYS A 136 -8.11 0.89 -17.91
CA LYS A 136 -9.38 0.59 -17.22
C LYS A 136 -9.55 1.36 -15.92
N HIS A 137 -8.46 1.75 -15.27
CA HIS A 137 -8.49 2.33 -13.94
C HIS A 137 -7.84 3.72 -13.92
N ARG A 138 -8.39 4.58 -13.08
CA ARG A 138 -7.85 5.89 -12.74
C ARG A 138 -7.30 5.83 -11.31
N LEU A 139 -5.98 5.87 -11.18
CA LEU A 139 -5.32 6.00 -9.89
C LEU A 139 -5.50 7.44 -9.39
N ILE A 140 -5.77 7.61 -8.10
CA ILE A 140 -5.99 8.94 -7.49
C ILE A 140 -4.83 9.30 -6.59
N GLU A 141 -4.57 8.49 -5.57
CA GLU A 141 -3.51 8.71 -4.61
C GLU A 141 -2.95 7.40 -4.06
N THR A 142 -1.72 7.43 -3.58
CA THR A 142 -1.15 6.41 -2.72
C THR A 142 -0.67 7.06 -1.43
N ARG A 143 -1.18 6.59 -0.30
CA ARG A 143 -0.75 7.02 1.03
C ARG A 143 0.22 6.01 1.60
N LEU A 144 1.35 6.47 2.10
CA LEU A 144 2.31 5.66 2.83
C LEU A 144 2.20 5.97 4.33
N LEU A 145 2.29 4.93 5.15
CA LEU A 145 2.66 5.02 6.55
C LEU A 145 4.03 4.41 6.69
N VAL A 146 5.00 5.20 7.13
CA VAL A 146 6.40 4.80 7.27
C VAL A 146 6.76 4.74 8.75
N LYS A 147 7.28 3.60 9.21
CA LYS A 147 7.73 3.40 10.59
C LYS A 147 9.17 3.87 10.75
N HIS A 148 9.35 4.97 11.45
CA HIS A 148 10.66 5.45 11.90
C HIS A 148 10.96 4.96 13.32
N ALA A 149 12.19 5.15 13.79
CA ALA A 149 12.59 4.79 15.15
C ALA A 149 11.78 5.54 16.24
N ASP A 150 11.34 6.74 15.92
CA ASP A 150 10.58 7.64 16.80
C ASP A 150 9.07 7.66 16.54
N GLY A 151 8.53 6.74 15.73
CA GLY A 151 7.09 6.63 15.46
C GLY A 151 6.75 6.52 13.99
N TRP A 152 5.46 6.68 13.68
CA TRP A 152 4.94 6.61 12.31
C TRP A 152 4.83 7.98 11.67
N GLU A 153 4.93 8.01 10.35
CA GLU A 153 4.67 9.19 9.55
C GLU A 153 3.81 8.85 8.35
N ALA A 154 2.82 9.72 8.06
CA ALA A 154 1.93 9.58 6.92
C ALA A 154 2.38 10.48 5.78
N ILE A 155 2.51 9.91 4.58
CA ILE A 155 3.06 10.59 3.41
C ILE A 155 2.13 10.34 2.21
N PRO A 156 1.41 11.36 1.74
CA PRO A 156 0.54 11.24 0.58
C PRO A 156 1.29 11.51 -0.73
N TYR A 157 1.00 10.69 -1.74
CA TYR A 157 1.40 10.86 -3.14
C TYR A 157 0.15 10.91 -4.01
N ILE A 158 0.10 11.80 -4.98
CA ILE A 158 -1.02 11.97 -5.92
C ILE A 158 -0.59 11.50 -7.30
N TRP A 159 -1.38 10.63 -7.90
CA TRP A 159 -1.16 10.11 -9.24
C TRP A 159 -1.48 11.17 -10.31
N ARG A 160 -0.55 11.33 -11.22
CA ARG A 160 -0.67 12.10 -12.45
C ARG A 160 -0.21 11.20 -13.58
N ASP A 161 -1.16 10.66 -14.30
CA ASP A 161 -0.92 9.65 -15.32
C ASP A 161 -0.14 8.42 -14.78
N GLU A 162 1.08 8.22 -15.19
CA GLU A 162 1.90 7.05 -14.88
C GLU A 162 2.80 7.21 -13.63
N GLU A 163 2.77 8.37 -12.97
CA GLU A 163 3.63 8.62 -11.80
C GLU A 163 2.85 9.31 -10.68
N ALA A 164 3.14 8.90 -9.44
CA ALA A 164 2.61 9.56 -8.27
C ALA A 164 3.65 10.51 -7.65
N HIS A 165 3.22 11.72 -7.38
CA HIS A 165 4.06 12.80 -6.87
C HIS A 165 3.74 13.13 -5.42
N LEU A 166 4.79 13.40 -4.62
CA LEU A 166 4.67 13.82 -3.24
C LEU A 166 3.77 15.06 -3.12
N ASN A 167 2.74 14.98 -2.26
CA ASN A 167 1.82 16.09 -2.03
C ASN A 167 1.51 16.24 -0.54
N LEU A 168 2.24 17.10 0.14
CA LEU A 168 2.08 17.34 1.57
C LEU A 168 0.92 18.30 1.91
N THR A 169 0.39 19.01 0.93
CA THR A 169 -0.63 20.04 1.13
C THR A 169 -2.07 19.56 0.95
N GLY A 170 -2.23 18.36 0.40
CA GLY A 170 -3.52 17.82 0.02
C GLY A 170 -4.05 18.42 -1.29
N SER A 171 -5.15 17.90 -1.79
CA SER A 171 -5.84 18.42 -2.97
C SER A 171 -7.30 17.94 -3.03
N ILE A 172 -8.06 18.54 -3.93
CA ILE A 172 -9.41 18.09 -4.28
C ILE A 172 -9.39 17.63 -5.74
N VAL A 173 -9.81 16.40 -5.97
CA VAL A 173 -9.96 15.84 -7.31
C VAL A 173 -11.45 15.75 -7.63
N ARG A 174 -11.90 16.51 -8.61
CA ARG A 174 -13.29 16.43 -9.08
C ARG A 174 -13.43 15.25 -10.03
N LEU A 175 -14.34 14.33 -9.71
CA LEU A 175 -14.64 13.12 -10.47
C LEU A 175 -16.08 13.20 -11.00
N ALA A 176 -16.25 13.16 -12.31
CA ALA A 176 -17.57 12.92 -12.89
C ALA A 176 -17.94 11.46 -12.64
N LEU A 177 -19.17 11.20 -12.22
CA LEU A 177 -19.67 9.85 -11.96
C LEU A 177 -20.47 9.37 -13.18
N GLU A 178 -20.30 8.11 -13.58
CA GLU A 178 -21.05 7.54 -14.69
C GLU A 178 -22.51 7.26 -14.30
N GLU A 179 -22.73 6.82 -13.07
CA GLU A 179 -24.04 6.40 -12.57
C GLU A 179 -24.90 7.58 -12.02
N GLU A 180 -24.29 8.75 -11.84
CA GLU A 180 -24.92 9.87 -11.16
C GLU A 180 -24.74 11.18 -11.92
N PRO A 181 -25.72 12.07 -11.97
CA PRO A 181 -25.61 13.38 -12.65
C PRO A 181 -24.66 14.34 -11.89
N HIS A 182 -24.25 13.98 -10.70
CA HIS A 182 -23.40 14.81 -9.85
C HIS A 182 -21.94 14.38 -9.92
N SER A 183 -21.04 15.32 -9.67
CA SER A 183 -19.63 15.02 -9.51
C SER A 183 -19.28 14.79 -8.05
N LEU A 184 -18.34 13.88 -7.79
CA LEU A 184 -17.73 13.67 -6.49
C LEU A 184 -16.48 14.56 -6.34
N ASN A 185 -16.38 15.27 -5.25
CA ASN A 185 -15.16 15.99 -4.86
C ASN A 185 -14.35 15.09 -3.93
N TYR A 186 -13.44 14.31 -4.51
CA TYR A 186 -12.55 13.43 -3.75
C TYR A 186 -11.47 14.27 -3.06
N LEU A 187 -11.40 14.18 -1.73
CA LEU A 187 -10.40 14.88 -0.92
C LEU A 187 -9.17 14.00 -0.68
N THR A 188 -8.03 14.39 -1.25
CA THR A 188 -6.73 13.87 -0.82
C THR A 188 -6.26 14.69 0.38
N PRO A 189 -6.08 14.07 1.56
CA PRO A 189 -5.71 14.82 2.76
C PRO A 189 -4.28 15.36 2.68
N SER A 190 -4.04 16.48 3.34
CA SER A 190 -2.68 16.95 3.60
C SER A 190 -1.99 16.06 4.64
N LYS A 191 -0.65 16.13 4.73
CA LYS A 191 0.14 15.44 5.75
C LYS A 191 -0.43 15.68 7.17
N ASN A 192 -0.82 16.90 7.49
CA ASN A 192 -1.37 17.23 8.81
C ASN A 192 -2.75 16.64 9.06
N GLN A 193 -3.59 16.55 8.04
CA GLN A 193 -4.93 15.97 8.16
C GLN A 193 -4.92 14.45 8.37
N CYS A 194 -3.82 13.76 8.08
CA CYS A 194 -3.69 12.33 8.38
C CYS A 194 -3.90 12.03 9.87
N LYS A 195 -3.52 12.95 10.75
CA LYS A 195 -3.72 12.83 12.20
C LYS A 195 -5.19 12.72 12.59
N SER A 196 -6.12 13.31 11.84
CA SER A 196 -7.56 13.26 12.17
C SER A 196 -8.12 11.84 12.30
N CYS A 197 -7.53 10.87 11.56
CA CYS A 197 -7.91 9.46 11.64
C CYS A 197 -6.83 8.60 12.31
N HIS A 198 -5.56 8.96 12.15
CA HIS A 198 -4.44 8.14 12.58
C HIS A 198 -3.93 8.45 13.99
N ALA A 199 -4.31 9.56 14.61
CA ALA A 199 -4.09 9.79 16.05
C ALA A 199 -5.15 9.03 16.86
N THR A 200 -5.05 7.69 16.87
CA THR A 200 -6.02 6.80 17.53
C THR A 200 -5.96 6.84 19.04
N ASN A 201 -4.87 7.39 19.59
CA ASN A 201 -4.75 7.78 20.99
C ASN A 201 -4.68 9.31 21.05
N HIS A 202 -5.76 9.94 21.50
CA HIS A 202 -5.89 11.40 21.56
C HIS A 202 -4.93 12.04 22.57
N THR A 203 -4.54 11.30 23.61
CA THR A 203 -3.69 11.82 24.70
C THR A 203 -2.30 12.17 24.24
N ASN A 204 -1.66 11.32 23.41
CA ASN A 204 -0.31 11.54 22.91
C ASN A 204 -0.25 12.13 21.49
N GLY A 205 -1.35 12.01 20.71
CA GLY A 205 -1.45 12.53 19.35
C GLY A 205 -0.48 11.88 18.35
N GLU A 206 0.06 10.71 18.67
CA GLU A 206 0.93 9.97 17.77
C GLU A 206 0.16 9.40 16.58
N ILE A 207 0.79 9.42 15.41
CA ILE A 207 0.24 8.72 14.24
C ILE A 207 0.45 7.22 14.42
N LEU A 208 -0.64 6.45 14.35
CA LEU A 208 -0.63 5.00 14.39
C LEU A 208 -1.40 4.42 13.20
N PRO A 209 -1.05 3.23 12.71
CA PRO A 209 -1.88 2.53 11.76
C PRO A 209 -3.26 2.21 12.37
N ILE A 210 -4.32 2.40 11.62
CA ILE A 210 -5.69 1.95 11.99
C ILE A 210 -5.79 0.42 11.92
N GLY A 211 -4.97 -0.20 11.11
CA GLY A 211 -4.83 -1.61 10.87
C GLY A 211 -3.54 -1.93 10.11
N PRO A 212 -3.30 -3.21 9.78
CA PRO A 212 -4.23 -4.32 9.92
C PRO A 212 -4.38 -4.82 11.36
N LYS A 213 -5.60 -5.27 11.70
CA LYS A 213 -5.91 -6.03 12.91
C LYS A 213 -6.24 -7.47 12.52
N ALA A 214 -5.96 -8.42 13.42
CA ALA A 214 -6.14 -9.84 13.15
C ALA A 214 -7.55 -10.17 12.64
N ARG A 215 -8.60 -9.69 13.31
CA ARG A 215 -10.00 -9.95 12.93
C ARG A 215 -10.40 -9.41 11.56
N HIS A 216 -9.71 -8.37 11.06
CA HIS A 216 -9.96 -7.81 9.71
C HIS A 216 -9.26 -8.64 8.63
N LEU A 217 -8.09 -9.22 8.93
CA LEU A 217 -7.29 -10.04 8.01
C LEU A 217 -7.73 -11.50 7.97
N ASN A 218 -8.50 -11.97 8.97
CA ASN A 218 -8.91 -13.37 9.09
C ASN A 218 -9.87 -13.74 7.96
N LYS A 219 -9.34 -13.92 6.77
CA LYS A 219 -10.04 -14.36 5.55
C LYS A 219 -9.05 -15.01 4.58
N SER A 220 -9.57 -15.91 3.76
CA SER A 220 -8.81 -16.45 2.63
C SER A 220 -8.55 -15.35 1.58
N SER A 221 -7.36 -15.34 1.05
CA SER A 221 -6.98 -14.45 -0.06
C SER A 221 -7.00 -15.22 -1.37
N PRO A 222 -7.61 -14.69 -2.44
CA PRO A 222 -7.50 -15.30 -3.76
C PRO A 222 -6.06 -15.34 -4.28
N LEU A 223 -5.20 -14.40 -3.85
CA LEU A 223 -3.78 -14.33 -4.25
C LEU A 223 -2.94 -15.47 -3.68
N TYR A 224 -3.25 -15.92 -2.46
CA TYR A 224 -2.43 -16.89 -1.74
C TYR A 224 -3.10 -18.26 -1.63
N ALA A 225 -4.38 -18.37 -1.99
CA ALA A 225 -5.22 -19.56 -1.86
C ALA A 225 -5.33 -20.11 -0.42
N VAL A 226 -4.88 -19.34 0.58
CA VAL A 226 -4.91 -19.64 2.02
C VAL A 226 -5.36 -18.42 2.80
N ASN A 227 -5.58 -18.58 4.12
CA ASN A 227 -5.85 -17.46 5.01
C ASN A 227 -4.65 -16.50 5.03
N GLN A 228 -4.91 -15.19 5.00
CA GLN A 228 -3.85 -14.17 4.97
C GLN A 228 -2.94 -14.22 6.20
N ILE A 229 -3.50 -14.51 7.37
CA ILE A 229 -2.74 -14.61 8.62
C ILE A 229 -1.82 -15.82 8.57
N ASP A 230 -2.33 -16.99 8.13
CA ASP A 230 -1.53 -18.19 7.96
C ASP A 230 -0.39 -17.94 6.98
N TYR A 231 -0.68 -17.31 5.85
CA TYR A 231 0.35 -16.95 4.86
C TYR A 231 1.45 -16.07 5.44
N LEU A 232 1.09 -15.02 6.20
CA LEU A 232 2.06 -14.11 6.84
C LEU A 232 2.92 -14.85 7.86
N THR A 233 2.34 -15.76 8.63
CA THR A 233 3.04 -16.56 9.63
C THR A 233 3.99 -17.56 8.98
N ASP A 234 3.53 -18.27 7.96
CA ASP A 234 4.34 -19.25 7.21
C ASP A 234 5.52 -18.60 6.47
N LYS A 235 5.36 -17.37 6.02
CA LYS A 235 6.43 -16.56 5.41
C LYS A 235 7.38 -15.92 6.43
N GLY A 236 7.13 -16.06 7.73
CA GLY A 236 7.92 -15.42 8.77
C GLY A 236 7.79 -13.90 8.81
N ILE A 237 6.72 -13.34 8.21
CA ILE A 237 6.41 -11.91 8.20
C ILE A 237 5.64 -11.51 9.46
N LEU A 238 4.89 -12.45 10.04
CA LEU A 238 4.15 -12.28 11.30
C LEU A 238 4.63 -13.30 12.32
N SER A 239 4.78 -12.89 13.58
CA SER A 239 5.10 -13.80 14.68
C SER A 239 4.01 -14.85 14.88
N GLN A 240 4.31 -15.88 15.70
CA GLN A 240 3.34 -16.93 16.05
C GLN A 240 2.02 -16.36 16.53
N VAL A 241 0.93 -16.97 16.10
CA VAL A 241 -0.43 -16.49 16.29
C VAL A 241 -1.15 -17.36 17.31
N ALA A 242 -2.05 -16.78 18.10
CA ALA A 242 -2.92 -17.53 18.99
C ALA A 242 -3.79 -18.53 18.21
N SER A 243 -4.16 -19.64 18.86
CA SER A 243 -4.94 -20.71 18.24
C SER A 243 -6.34 -20.30 17.80
N THR A 244 -6.88 -19.22 18.34
CA THR A 244 -8.20 -18.68 17.99
C THR A 244 -8.08 -17.20 17.69
N ILE A 245 -8.57 -16.80 16.52
CA ILE A 245 -8.57 -15.42 16.05
C ILE A 245 -10.01 -15.05 15.71
N ASP A 246 -10.48 -13.95 16.26
CA ASP A 246 -11.76 -13.37 15.91
C ASP A 246 -11.82 -13.03 14.43
N LYS A 247 -13.03 -13.02 13.87
CA LYS A 247 -13.25 -12.72 12.46
C LYS A 247 -14.38 -11.73 12.30
N ASN A 248 -14.09 -10.61 11.67
CA ASN A 248 -15.11 -9.67 11.23
C ASN A 248 -15.92 -10.26 10.06
N ALA A 249 -17.20 -9.95 10.00
CA ALA A 249 -18.03 -10.31 8.86
C ALA A 249 -17.61 -9.54 7.61
N VAL A 250 -17.83 -10.15 6.45
CA VAL A 250 -17.83 -9.42 5.17
C VAL A 250 -19.12 -8.61 5.12
N TYR A 251 -19.05 -7.28 5.16
CA TYR A 251 -20.23 -6.42 5.30
C TYR A 251 -21.21 -6.53 4.13
N THR A 252 -20.75 -6.95 2.95
CA THR A 252 -21.55 -7.16 1.74
C THR A 252 -22.17 -8.55 1.66
N ASP A 253 -21.77 -9.49 2.53
CA ASP A 253 -22.34 -10.83 2.56
C ASP A 253 -23.74 -10.78 3.17
N ILE A 254 -24.78 -10.78 2.33
CA ILE A 254 -26.18 -10.75 2.75
C ILE A 254 -26.62 -12.00 3.51
N GLY A 255 -25.89 -13.11 3.41
CA GLY A 255 -26.14 -14.34 4.15
C GLY A 255 -25.61 -14.31 5.58
N ALA A 256 -24.71 -13.37 5.91
CA ALA A 256 -24.20 -13.20 7.26
C ALA A 256 -25.18 -12.42 8.14
N ASP A 257 -25.12 -12.66 9.46
CA ASP A 257 -25.94 -11.95 10.46
C ASP A 257 -25.79 -10.43 10.34
N LEU A 258 -26.92 -9.72 10.29
CA LEU A 258 -26.93 -8.28 10.08
C LEU A 258 -26.23 -7.51 11.21
N SER A 259 -26.40 -7.91 12.47
CA SER A 259 -25.74 -7.28 13.61
C SER A 259 -24.23 -7.44 13.53
N HIS A 260 -23.76 -8.65 13.16
CA HIS A 260 -22.33 -8.91 12.97
C HIS A 260 -21.75 -8.09 11.81
N ARG A 261 -22.45 -7.97 10.69
CA ARG A 261 -22.05 -7.12 9.55
C ARG A 261 -21.97 -5.64 9.95
N ALA A 262 -22.99 -5.15 10.66
CA ALA A 262 -23.03 -3.76 11.13
C ALA A 262 -21.87 -3.48 12.11
N ARG A 263 -21.64 -4.36 13.09
CA ARG A 263 -20.51 -4.22 14.03
C ARG A 263 -19.15 -4.23 13.32
N SER A 264 -18.97 -5.12 12.35
CA SER A 264 -17.74 -5.19 11.56
C SER A 264 -17.50 -3.93 10.72
N TYR A 265 -18.56 -3.34 10.18
CA TYR A 265 -18.50 -2.05 9.48
C TYR A 265 -18.16 -0.89 10.43
N LEU A 266 -18.79 -0.84 11.61
CA LEU A 266 -18.54 0.20 12.61
C LEU A 266 -17.12 0.09 13.20
N ASP A 267 -16.62 -1.12 13.41
CA ASP A 267 -15.27 -1.36 13.91
C ASP A 267 -14.20 -0.69 13.03
N ILE A 268 -14.26 -0.91 11.71
CA ILE A 268 -13.25 -0.35 10.81
C ILE A 268 -13.48 1.14 10.49
N ASN A 269 -14.74 1.59 10.43
CA ASN A 269 -15.06 2.96 10.03
C ASN A 269 -15.10 3.96 11.20
N CYS A 270 -15.40 3.51 12.40
CA CYS A 270 -15.62 4.39 13.56
C CYS A 270 -14.71 4.06 14.74
N GLY A 271 -14.36 2.79 14.93
CA GLY A 271 -13.62 2.33 16.11
C GLY A 271 -12.22 2.93 16.30
N HIS A 272 -11.61 3.51 15.26
CA HIS A 272 -10.33 4.21 15.39
C HIS A 272 -10.43 5.56 16.10
N CYS A 273 -11.63 6.19 16.10
CA CYS A 273 -11.94 7.40 16.87
C CYS A 273 -12.78 7.07 18.11
N HIS A 274 -13.73 6.12 18.00
CA HIS A 274 -14.61 5.68 19.09
C HIS A 274 -13.99 4.51 19.86
N ASN A 275 -13.05 4.79 20.74
CA ASN A 275 -12.41 3.84 21.64
C ASN A 275 -12.02 4.58 22.94
N GLU A 276 -11.64 3.85 23.98
CA GLU A 276 -11.31 4.40 25.32
C GLU A 276 -10.22 5.49 25.32
N ASN A 277 -9.37 5.55 24.30
CA ASN A 277 -8.29 6.54 24.14
C ASN A 277 -8.51 7.43 22.90
N GLY A 278 -9.62 7.26 22.21
CA GLY A 278 -9.92 7.94 20.96
C GLY A 278 -10.33 9.40 21.12
N ALA A 279 -10.41 10.10 20.00
CA ALA A 279 -10.75 11.53 19.97
C ALA A 279 -12.27 11.79 20.06
N ALA A 280 -13.11 10.77 19.82
CA ALA A 280 -14.55 10.93 19.88
C ALA A 280 -15.05 10.81 21.32
N ASP A 281 -15.70 11.87 21.80
CA ASP A 281 -16.41 11.84 23.07
C ASP A 281 -17.58 10.85 22.98
N THR A 282 -17.65 9.89 23.89
CA THR A 282 -18.72 8.89 23.98
C THR A 282 -19.63 9.15 25.16
#